data_5c3ce66884cb8f76fde9b7e82c811788
#
_entry.id   5c3ce66884cb8f76fde9b7e82c811788
#
_cell.length_a   1.000
_cell.length_b   1.000
_cell.length_c   1.000
_cell.angle_alpha   90.00
_cell.angle_beta   90.00
_cell.angle_gamma   90.00
#
_symmetry.space_group_name_H-M   'P 1'
#
loop_
_entity.id
_entity.type
_entity.pdbx_description
1 polymer ?
#
loop_
_entity_poly.entity_id
_entity_poly.type
_entity_poly.pdbx_seq_one_letter_code
_entity_poly.pdbx_strand_id
1 'polypeptide(L)'
;MVDGFFDKFHIGTYCLCPNARDEEHVRELAECGIDLLFGINNDRALLDLLHRYGIHAVVNGVVPGWFGADGKNAGTMHATNPEDAYLSRAALFKDHPAIVGIDIGDEPSLLDFPYYGKIVRLLSGIFPSKLLYLNIYPSYGMLAGAGHEQAERELGTASYEQYLCAYLEHVPLPYLSIDHYAYSSSIDRLISDLETASVVCKRHGKPLMTVLQVNSNDSERYLTADELRLEAWLALAYGARTVSWACYSPGWWHNNVLDKYGTKTEQYEKLKTVNRELRAFTEEYQGYTHALTHRLAKGDELSTALGTLYADCTAVIGELEGEAGNALIIAPTDMSGDIAIKIAPKDEKTLLMRTLSGVETLAKGVSVIRKKAQPIFIFEN
;
A
#
# COMPACT_ATOMS: atom_id res chain seq x y z
N MET A 1 4.36 -19.74 -6.02
CA MET A 1 4.14 -18.26 -5.95
C MET A 1 2.77 -17.99 -6.52
N VAL A 2 2.09 -16.97 -6.03
CA VAL A 2 0.81 -16.54 -6.62
C VAL A 2 1.15 -15.86 -7.95
N ASP A 3 1.20 -16.67 -9.02
CA ASP A 3 1.53 -16.16 -10.34
C ASP A 3 0.44 -15.16 -10.76
N GLY A 4 0.85 -13.98 -11.18
CA GLY A 4 -0.03 -12.93 -11.68
C GLY A 4 -0.67 -12.01 -10.62
N PHE A 5 -0.43 -12.19 -9.32
CA PHE A 5 -1.01 -11.28 -8.30
C PHE A 5 -0.58 -9.83 -8.50
N PHE A 6 0.70 -9.60 -8.79
CA PHE A 6 1.24 -8.26 -9.01
C PHE A 6 1.12 -7.75 -10.45
N ASP A 7 0.49 -8.54 -11.36
CA ASP A 7 0.18 -8.08 -12.73
C ASP A 7 -1.01 -7.12 -12.74
N LYS A 8 -1.78 -7.09 -11.63
CA LYS A 8 -2.89 -6.16 -11.41
C LYS A 8 -2.61 -5.28 -10.21
N PHE A 9 -3.21 -4.09 -10.25
CA PHE A 9 -3.23 -3.21 -9.10
C PHE A 9 -4.37 -3.59 -8.16
N HIS A 10 -4.08 -3.80 -6.88
CA HIS A 10 -5.09 -4.13 -5.87
C HIS A 10 -5.38 -2.97 -4.95
N ILE A 11 -6.64 -2.80 -4.60
CA ILE A 11 -7.09 -1.90 -3.53
C ILE A 11 -7.62 -2.76 -2.39
N GLY A 12 -6.88 -2.76 -1.30
CA GLY A 12 -7.17 -3.58 -0.14
C GLY A 12 -7.76 -2.79 1.03
N THR A 13 -8.24 -3.53 2.03
CA THR A 13 -8.58 -2.96 3.33
C THR A 13 -8.48 -4.00 4.43
N TYR A 14 -8.40 -3.52 5.68
CA TYR A 14 -8.32 -4.33 6.89
C TYR A 14 -9.62 -4.28 7.67
N CYS A 15 -9.94 -5.42 8.27
CA CYS A 15 -11.02 -5.64 9.21
C CYS A 15 -12.43 -5.51 8.61
N LEU A 16 -13.21 -6.52 8.84
CA LEU A 16 -14.66 -6.50 8.63
C LEU A 16 -15.35 -6.99 9.91
N CYS A 17 -16.04 -6.09 10.58
CA CYS A 17 -16.69 -6.42 11.85
C CYS A 17 -17.77 -7.49 11.67
N PRO A 18 -18.11 -8.26 12.72
CA PRO A 18 -19.11 -9.32 12.61
C PRO A 18 -20.48 -8.85 12.09
N ASN A 19 -20.86 -7.61 12.40
CA ASN A 19 -22.12 -7.00 11.97
C ASN A 19 -22.13 -6.56 10.49
N ALA A 20 -21.02 -6.69 9.78
CA ALA A 20 -20.87 -6.29 8.39
C ALA A 20 -20.46 -7.48 7.48
N ARG A 21 -20.84 -8.71 7.83
CA ARG A 21 -20.45 -9.94 7.10
C ARG A 21 -21.59 -10.56 6.31
N ASP A 22 -22.65 -9.84 6.08
CA ASP A 22 -23.76 -10.23 5.21
C ASP A 22 -23.57 -9.78 3.77
N GLU A 23 -24.49 -10.17 2.90
CA GLU A 23 -24.42 -9.91 1.46
C GLU A 23 -24.48 -8.42 1.12
N GLU A 24 -25.23 -7.62 1.87
CA GLU A 24 -25.37 -6.18 1.64
C GLU A 24 -24.03 -5.48 1.90
N HIS A 25 -23.38 -5.74 3.01
CA HIS A 25 -22.11 -5.13 3.37
C HIS A 25 -20.97 -5.58 2.46
N VAL A 26 -20.94 -6.85 2.04
CA VAL A 26 -19.92 -7.33 1.08
C VAL A 26 -20.12 -6.71 -0.31
N ARG A 27 -21.37 -6.51 -0.75
CA ARG A 27 -21.67 -5.76 -1.96
C ARG A 27 -21.18 -4.30 -1.86
N GLU A 28 -21.46 -3.62 -0.74
CA GLU A 28 -21.01 -2.27 -0.48
C GLU A 28 -19.47 -2.15 -0.42
N LEU A 29 -18.79 -3.17 0.11
CA LEU A 29 -17.33 -3.25 0.09
C LEU A 29 -16.81 -3.30 -1.36
N ALA A 30 -17.41 -4.13 -2.22
CA ALA A 30 -17.08 -4.18 -3.65
C ALA A 30 -17.39 -2.85 -4.36
N GLU A 31 -18.55 -2.24 -4.08
CA GLU A 31 -18.93 -0.92 -4.62
C GLU A 31 -18.00 0.21 -4.16
N CYS A 32 -17.36 0.05 -3.00
CA CYS A 32 -16.31 0.95 -2.51
C CYS A 32 -14.99 0.78 -3.29
N GLY A 33 -14.94 -0.13 -4.27
CA GLY A 33 -13.76 -0.38 -5.10
C GLY A 33 -12.71 -1.28 -4.45
N ILE A 34 -13.03 -1.95 -3.35
CA ILE A 34 -12.14 -2.89 -2.65
C ILE A 34 -12.19 -4.25 -3.34
N ASP A 35 -11.05 -4.83 -3.65
CA ASP A 35 -10.90 -6.17 -4.21
C ASP A 35 -10.01 -7.11 -3.38
N LEU A 36 -9.50 -6.62 -2.23
CA LEU A 36 -8.64 -7.39 -1.34
C LEU A 36 -8.98 -7.11 0.14
N LEU A 37 -9.28 -8.14 0.90
CA LEU A 37 -9.66 -8.02 2.32
C LEU A 37 -8.67 -8.78 3.20
N PHE A 38 -8.11 -8.09 4.19
CA PHE A 38 -7.19 -8.61 5.19
C PHE A 38 -7.86 -8.72 6.57
N GLY A 39 -7.22 -9.44 7.49
CA GLY A 39 -7.62 -9.46 8.89
C GLY A 39 -8.92 -10.20 9.15
N ILE A 40 -9.24 -11.21 8.34
CA ILE A 40 -10.43 -12.06 8.52
C ILE A 40 -10.03 -13.51 8.78
N ASN A 41 -10.89 -14.23 9.49
CA ASN A 41 -10.73 -15.66 9.69
C ASN A 41 -11.23 -16.45 8.47
N ASN A 42 -10.86 -17.72 8.39
CA ASN A 42 -11.36 -18.65 7.39
C ASN A 42 -12.84 -19.03 7.67
N ASP A 43 -13.73 -18.06 7.43
CA ASP A 43 -15.18 -18.17 7.58
C ASP A 43 -15.81 -18.49 6.22
N ARG A 44 -16.33 -19.69 6.06
CA ARG A 44 -16.87 -20.19 4.79
C ARG A 44 -17.99 -19.32 4.23
N ALA A 45 -18.93 -18.88 5.08
CA ALA A 45 -20.06 -18.09 4.64
C ALA A 45 -19.62 -16.72 4.10
N LEU A 46 -18.71 -16.06 4.80
CA LEU A 46 -18.11 -14.80 4.34
C LEU A 46 -17.30 -15.00 3.06
N LEU A 47 -16.49 -16.05 2.98
CA LEU A 47 -15.68 -16.33 1.80
C LEU A 47 -16.52 -16.61 0.55
N ASP A 48 -17.65 -17.31 0.68
CA ASP A 48 -18.61 -17.52 -0.43
C ASP A 48 -19.17 -16.18 -0.95
N LEU A 49 -19.45 -15.22 -0.06
CA LEU A 49 -19.89 -13.87 -0.43
C LEU A 49 -18.73 -13.08 -1.10
N LEU A 50 -17.54 -13.05 -0.50
CA LEU A 50 -16.39 -12.36 -1.08
C LEU A 50 -16.10 -12.88 -2.51
N HIS A 51 -16.12 -14.20 -2.70
CA HIS A 51 -15.93 -14.80 -4.02
C HIS A 51 -16.98 -14.36 -5.04
N ARG A 52 -18.25 -14.32 -4.63
CA ARG A 52 -19.37 -13.87 -5.48
C ARG A 52 -19.19 -12.43 -5.96
N TYR A 53 -18.65 -11.56 -5.12
CA TYR A 53 -18.44 -10.15 -5.43
C TYR A 53 -17.02 -9.84 -5.93
N GLY A 54 -16.20 -10.86 -6.23
CA GLY A 54 -14.87 -10.70 -6.80
C GLY A 54 -13.83 -10.13 -5.83
N ILE A 55 -14.07 -10.27 -4.53
CA ILE A 55 -13.14 -9.81 -3.49
C ILE A 55 -12.26 -10.98 -3.06
N HIS A 56 -10.96 -10.78 -3.10
CA HIS A 56 -9.96 -11.71 -2.61
C HIS A 56 -9.75 -11.56 -1.11
N ALA A 57 -9.35 -12.65 -0.45
CA ALA A 57 -9.10 -12.69 0.98
C ALA A 57 -7.68 -13.11 1.32
N VAL A 58 -7.06 -12.40 2.26
CA VAL A 58 -5.89 -12.83 3.00
C VAL A 58 -6.36 -13.19 4.41
N VAL A 59 -6.30 -14.49 4.74
CA VAL A 59 -6.94 -15.01 5.95
C VAL A 59 -5.94 -15.30 7.06
N ASN A 60 -6.40 -15.08 8.30
CA ASN A 60 -5.69 -15.43 9.52
C ASN A 60 -5.87 -16.91 9.87
N GLY A 61 -5.13 -17.38 10.85
CA GLY A 61 -5.39 -18.64 11.57
C GLY A 61 -4.42 -19.78 11.29
N VAL A 62 -3.63 -19.73 10.22
CA VAL A 62 -2.53 -20.70 10.00
C VAL A 62 -1.35 -20.37 10.90
N VAL A 63 -1.07 -19.11 11.11
CA VAL A 63 0.02 -18.63 11.95
C VAL A 63 -0.54 -18.14 13.29
N PRO A 64 0.08 -18.47 14.43
CA PRO A 64 -0.28 -17.85 15.69
C PRO A 64 -0.06 -16.35 15.61
N GLY A 65 -0.97 -15.56 16.18
CA GLY A 65 -0.77 -14.12 16.28
C GLY A 65 0.56 -13.83 16.97
N TRP A 66 1.38 -13.03 16.33
CA TRP A 66 2.68 -12.58 16.85
C TRP A 66 2.86 -11.11 16.53
N PHE A 67 3.08 -10.33 17.55
CA PHE A 67 3.48 -8.95 17.46
C PHE A 67 4.89 -8.83 18.00
N GLY A 68 5.86 -8.66 17.11
CA GLY A 68 7.27 -8.86 17.41
C GLY A 68 7.96 -7.68 18.09
N ALA A 69 7.33 -6.49 18.11
CA ALA A 69 8.00 -5.28 18.57
C ALA A 69 7.63 -4.83 19.98
N ASP A 70 7.11 -5.71 20.82
CA ASP A 70 6.88 -5.39 22.23
C ASP A 70 8.15 -5.43 23.11
N GLY A 71 9.32 -5.46 22.49
CA GLY A 71 10.64 -5.42 23.10
C GLY A 71 11.04 -6.67 23.89
N LYS A 72 10.12 -7.21 24.67
CA LYS A 72 10.40 -8.39 25.51
C LYS A 72 10.46 -9.67 24.71
N ASN A 73 9.72 -9.72 23.63
CA ASN A 73 9.54 -10.91 22.79
C ASN A 73 10.39 -10.88 21.51
N ALA A 74 11.02 -9.76 21.19
CA ALA A 74 11.90 -9.63 20.02
C ALA A 74 12.98 -10.72 20.01
N GLY A 75 13.11 -11.42 18.87
CA GLY A 75 14.04 -12.53 18.69
C GLY A 75 13.61 -13.85 19.34
N THR A 76 12.42 -13.94 19.94
CA THR A 76 11.97 -15.15 20.66
C THR A 76 10.83 -15.90 19.96
N MET A 77 10.44 -15.49 18.77
CA MET A 77 9.35 -16.11 18.02
C MET A 77 9.52 -17.64 17.87
N HIS A 78 10.74 -18.10 17.61
CA HIS A 78 11.06 -19.52 17.46
C HIS A 78 10.76 -20.36 18.71
N ALA A 79 10.86 -19.78 19.90
CA ALA A 79 10.58 -20.45 21.16
C ALA A 79 9.08 -20.39 21.53
N THR A 80 8.43 -19.27 21.21
CA THR A 80 7.01 -19.05 21.51
C THR A 80 6.10 -19.77 20.52
N ASN A 81 6.48 -19.77 19.24
CA ASN A 81 5.71 -20.37 18.14
C ASN A 81 6.60 -21.37 17.37
N PRO A 82 6.80 -22.59 17.86
CA PRO A 82 7.62 -23.61 17.18
C PRO A 82 6.94 -24.08 15.89
N GLU A 83 7.72 -24.67 14.98
CA GLU A 83 7.25 -25.14 13.66
C GLU A 83 6.03 -26.05 13.75
N ASP A 84 5.97 -26.95 14.74
CA ASP A 84 4.84 -27.85 14.94
C ASP A 84 3.51 -27.13 15.16
N ALA A 85 3.55 -25.93 15.73
CA ALA A 85 2.35 -25.11 15.89
C ALA A 85 1.80 -24.63 14.54
N TYR A 86 2.68 -24.28 13.59
CA TYR A 86 2.29 -23.93 12.23
C TYR A 86 1.79 -25.13 11.45
N LEU A 87 2.48 -26.25 11.52
CA LEU A 87 2.09 -27.51 10.85
C LEU A 87 0.71 -27.98 11.31
N SER A 88 0.46 -27.96 12.62
CA SER A 88 -0.82 -28.36 13.19
C SER A 88 -1.98 -27.49 12.72
N ARG A 89 -1.75 -26.17 12.60
CA ARG A 89 -2.76 -25.24 12.09
C ARG A 89 -2.94 -25.35 10.58
N ALA A 90 -1.85 -25.50 9.84
CA ALA A 90 -1.89 -25.72 8.39
C ALA A 90 -2.66 -26.97 8.01
N ALA A 91 -2.56 -28.06 8.81
CA ALA A 91 -3.34 -29.28 8.61
C ALA A 91 -4.86 -29.09 8.76
N LEU A 92 -5.29 -28.05 9.47
CA LEU A 92 -6.72 -27.70 9.66
C LEU A 92 -7.22 -26.69 8.61
N PHE A 93 -6.33 -26.16 7.78
CA PHE A 93 -6.69 -25.14 6.78
C PHE A 93 -7.62 -25.73 5.72
N LYS A 94 -8.71 -25.00 5.47
CA LYS A 94 -9.67 -25.33 4.42
C LYS A 94 -9.54 -24.29 3.31
N ASP A 95 -9.11 -24.71 2.14
CA ASP A 95 -9.00 -23.81 0.99
C ASP A 95 -10.34 -23.35 0.44
N HIS A 96 -10.32 -22.16 -0.16
CA HIS A 96 -11.48 -21.54 -0.77
C HIS A 96 -11.03 -20.65 -1.95
N PRO A 97 -11.81 -20.56 -3.07
CA PRO A 97 -11.43 -19.74 -4.23
C PRO A 97 -11.21 -18.24 -3.92
N ALA A 98 -11.88 -17.69 -2.92
CA ALA A 98 -11.65 -16.31 -2.49
C ALA A 98 -10.30 -16.12 -1.79
N ILE A 99 -9.71 -17.17 -1.21
CA ILE A 99 -8.45 -17.07 -0.45
C ILE A 99 -7.29 -17.00 -1.43
N VAL A 100 -6.67 -15.84 -1.55
CA VAL A 100 -5.43 -15.63 -2.33
C VAL A 100 -4.19 -15.65 -1.44
N GLY A 101 -4.36 -15.42 -0.12
CA GLY A 101 -3.23 -15.35 0.79
C GLY A 101 -3.54 -15.77 2.23
N ILE A 102 -2.47 -15.94 2.97
CA ILE A 102 -2.45 -16.32 4.38
C ILE A 102 -1.60 -15.28 5.11
N ASP A 103 -2.18 -14.67 6.12
CA ASP A 103 -1.49 -13.75 7.01
C ASP A 103 -0.52 -14.54 7.90
N ILE A 104 0.73 -14.15 7.91
CA ILE A 104 1.79 -14.81 8.66
C ILE A 104 2.39 -13.95 9.78
N GLY A 105 1.89 -12.74 9.96
CA GLY A 105 2.29 -11.86 11.04
C GLY A 105 2.25 -10.38 10.66
N ASP A 106 2.59 -9.55 11.65
CA ASP A 106 2.54 -8.11 11.54
C ASP A 106 3.72 -7.49 12.32
N GLU A 107 4.36 -6.51 11.73
CA GLU A 107 5.39 -5.66 12.32
C GLU A 107 6.47 -6.40 13.15
N PRO A 108 7.13 -7.44 12.62
CA PRO A 108 8.11 -8.21 13.37
C PRO A 108 9.42 -7.47 13.58
N SER A 109 10.15 -7.84 14.64
CA SER A 109 11.55 -7.45 14.82
C SER A 109 12.45 -8.09 13.75
N LEU A 110 13.48 -7.37 13.32
CA LEU A 110 14.57 -7.92 12.50
C LEU A 110 15.19 -9.18 13.13
N LEU A 111 15.22 -9.24 14.46
CA LEU A 111 15.76 -10.40 15.20
C LEU A 111 14.97 -11.68 14.94
N ASP A 112 13.72 -11.60 14.51
CA ASP A 112 12.86 -12.72 14.16
C ASP A 112 12.86 -13.04 12.65
N PHE A 113 13.42 -12.21 11.78
CA PHE A 113 13.45 -12.43 10.33
C PHE A 113 14.07 -13.78 9.90
N PRO A 114 15.17 -14.26 10.49
CA PRO A 114 15.69 -15.57 10.13
C PRO A 114 14.70 -16.71 10.38
N TYR A 115 13.90 -16.59 11.45
CA TYR A 115 12.87 -17.57 11.77
C TYR A 115 11.65 -17.43 10.85
N TYR A 116 11.19 -16.19 10.56
CA TYR A 116 10.17 -15.94 9.53
C TYR A 116 10.58 -16.55 8.19
N GLY A 117 11.85 -16.40 7.78
CA GLY A 117 12.35 -17.03 6.57
C GLY A 117 12.22 -18.55 6.56
N LYS A 118 12.40 -19.20 7.72
CA LYS A 118 12.19 -20.65 7.87
C LYS A 118 10.71 -21.01 7.74
N ILE A 119 9.83 -20.27 8.39
CA ILE A 119 8.39 -20.47 8.34
C ILE A 119 7.83 -20.22 6.93
N VAL A 120 8.30 -19.17 6.25
CA VAL A 120 7.90 -18.89 4.85
C VAL A 120 8.27 -20.07 3.95
N ARG A 121 9.48 -20.62 4.05
CA ARG A 121 9.88 -21.81 3.25
C ARG A 121 9.00 -23.02 3.57
N LEU A 122 8.69 -23.26 4.84
CA LEU A 122 7.83 -24.34 5.28
C LEU A 122 6.41 -24.19 4.69
N LEU A 123 5.79 -23.04 4.90
CA LEU A 123 4.41 -22.77 4.46
C LEU A 123 4.29 -22.67 2.94
N SER A 124 5.30 -22.15 2.23
CA SER A 124 5.32 -22.14 0.76
C SER A 124 5.30 -23.56 0.17
N GLY A 125 5.89 -24.54 0.85
CA GLY A 125 5.81 -25.95 0.47
C GLY A 125 4.41 -26.55 0.65
N ILE A 126 3.64 -26.06 1.64
CA ILE A 126 2.28 -26.51 1.92
C ILE A 126 1.26 -25.75 1.05
N PHE A 127 1.46 -24.46 0.86
CA PHE A 127 0.56 -23.55 0.17
C PHE A 127 1.22 -22.86 -1.04
N PRO A 128 1.65 -23.60 -2.07
CA PRO A 128 2.48 -23.06 -3.15
C PRO A 128 1.77 -22.00 -4.01
N SER A 129 0.43 -21.97 -3.99
CA SER A 129 -0.39 -21.00 -4.74
C SER A 129 -0.90 -19.84 -3.89
N LYS A 130 -0.54 -19.74 -2.62
CA LYS A 130 -1.02 -18.67 -1.74
C LYS A 130 0.05 -17.63 -1.49
N LEU A 131 -0.36 -16.37 -1.47
CA LEU A 131 0.47 -15.28 -0.95
C LEU A 131 0.62 -15.46 0.57
N LEU A 132 1.84 -15.66 1.04
CA LEU A 132 2.10 -15.55 2.48
C LEU A 132 2.30 -14.06 2.77
N TYR A 133 1.44 -13.47 3.59
CA TYR A 133 1.42 -12.03 3.80
C TYR A 133 2.05 -11.65 5.13
N LEU A 134 3.02 -10.76 5.08
CA LEU A 134 3.69 -10.15 6.23
C LEU A 134 3.86 -8.66 5.97
N ASN A 135 3.28 -7.85 6.81
CA ASN A 135 3.48 -6.41 6.83
C ASN A 135 4.60 -6.06 7.81
N ILE A 136 5.38 -5.03 7.49
CA ILE A 136 6.51 -4.64 8.33
C ILE A 136 6.41 -3.17 8.74
N TYR A 137 7.09 -2.80 9.82
CA TYR A 137 7.05 -1.48 10.44
C TYR A 137 7.35 -0.32 9.51
N PRO A 138 6.69 0.82 9.71
CA PRO A 138 7.16 2.12 9.25
C PRO A 138 8.33 2.63 10.11
N SER A 139 9.06 3.62 9.59
CA SER A 139 10.23 4.17 10.29
C SER A 139 9.91 4.77 11.67
N TYR A 140 8.72 5.32 11.84
CA TYR A 140 8.33 5.90 13.14
C TYR A 140 8.06 4.84 14.22
N GLY A 141 7.75 3.60 13.86
CA GLY A 141 7.69 2.49 14.80
C GLY A 141 9.03 2.26 15.50
N MET A 142 10.14 2.56 14.81
CA MET A 142 11.48 2.49 15.34
C MET A 142 11.85 3.69 16.24
N LEU A 143 11.16 4.83 16.08
CA LEU A 143 11.56 6.11 16.65
C LEU A 143 10.53 6.70 17.61
N ALA A 144 9.33 6.12 17.72
CA ALA A 144 8.23 6.66 18.51
C ALA A 144 8.51 6.62 20.02
N GLY A 145 9.17 7.66 20.52
CA GLY A 145 9.48 7.83 21.93
C GLY A 145 10.64 6.97 22.44
N ALA A 146 11.20 6.11 21.61
CA ALA A 146 12.34 5.26 21.92
C ALA A 146 13.64 5.91 21.43
N GLY A 147 14.69 5.89 22.21
CA GLY A 147 16.04 6.22 21.75
C GLY A 147 16.60 5.12 20.85
N HIS A 148 17.72 5.38 20.14
CA HIS A 148 18.41 4.40 19.29
C HIS A 148 18.66 3.06 20.00
N GLU A 149 19.06 3.06 21.25
CA GLU A 149 19.30 1.84 22.03
C GLU A 149 18.04 0.98 22.21
N GLN A 150 16.88 1.60 22.33
CA GLN A 150 15.62 0.85 22.42
C GLN A 150 15.23 0.27 21.05
N ALA A 151 15.37 1.05 19.98
CA ALA A 151 15.11 0.55 18.62
C ALA A 151 16.03 -0.63 18.28
N GLU A 152 17.32 -0.54 18.60
CA GLU A 152 18.27 -1.64 18.40
C GLU A 152 17.89 -2.90 19.21
N ARG A 153 17.43 -2.72 20.46
CA ARG A 153 17.03 -3.84 21.31
C ARG A 153 15.73 -4.50 20.86
N GLU A 154 14.74 -3.72 20.47
CA GLU A 154 13.39 -4.22 20.14
C GLU A 154 13.24 -4.60 18.66
N LEU A 155 13.82 -3.81 17.76
CA LEU A 155 13.70 -4.02 16.32
C LEU A 155 14.97 -4.63 15.69
N GLY A 156 16.07 -4.65 16.44
CA GLY A 156 17.35 -5.18 15.98
C GLY A 156 18.20 -4.19 15.18
N THR A 157 17.71 -2.98 14.93
CA THR A 157 18.43 -1.89 14.27
C THR A 157 17.72 -0.55 14.50
N ALA A 158 18.49 0.55 14.45
CA ALA A 158 17.95 1.91 14.38
C ALA A 158 17.91 2.49 12.96
N SER A 159 18.32 1.72 11.95
CA SER A 159 18.30 2.12 10.54
C SER A 159 17.14 1.49 9.79
N TYR A 160 16.24 2.32 9.24
CA TYR A 160 15.10 1.83 8.47
C TYR A 160 15.52 1.09 7.21
N GLU A 161 16.52 1.59 6.47
CA GLU A 161 17.04 0.91 5.30
C GLU A 161 17.62 -0.47 5.65
N GLN A 162 18.37 -0.59 6.75
CA GLN A 162 18.88 -1.89 7.22
C GLN A 162 17.75 -2.85 7.56
N TYR A 163 16.69 -2.37 8.19
CA TYR A 163 15.51 -3.17 8.52
C TYR A 163 14.84 -3.73 7.26
N LEU A 164 14.59 -2.88 6.24
CA LEU A 164 13.99 -3.30 4.98
C LEU A 164 14.91 -4.26 4.19
N CYS A 165 16.21 -4.00 4.13
CA CYS A 165 17.17 -4.89 3.48
C CYS A 165 17.22 -6.26 4.17
N ALA A 166 17.32 -6.29 5.51
CA ALA A 166 17.34 -7.54 6.26
C ALA A 166 16.05 -8.35 6.06
N TYR A 167 14.89 -7.69 5.97
CA TYR A 167 13.65 -8.37 5.63
C TYR A 167 13.76 -9.09 4.28
N LEU A 168 14.17 -8.41 3.22
CA LEU A 168 14.26 -9.00 1.88
C LEU A 168 15.37 -10.06 1.75
N GLU A 169 16.40 -9.99 2.58
CA GLU A 169 17.48 -10.98 2.62
C GLU A 169 17.08 -12.27 3.36
N HIS A 170 16.35 -12.14 4.45
CA HIS A 170 16.04 -13.26 5.34
C HIS A 170 14.69 -13.91 5.05
N VAL A 171 13.69 -13.10 4.65
CA VAL A 171 12.30 -13.54 4.46
C VAL A 171 12.02 -13.66 2.96
N PRO A 172 11.97 -14.88 2.38
CA PRO A 172 11.91 -15.09 0.94
C PRO A 172 10.50 -14.87 0.37
N LEU A 173 9.89 -13.71 0.68
CA LEU A 173 8.64 -13.25 0.10
C LEU A 173 8.89 -12.50 -1.21
N PRO A 174 7.94 -12.55 -2.17
CA PRO A 174 8.13 -11.95 -3.48
C PRO A 174 7.86 -10.42 -3.51
N TYR A 175 7.69 -9.77 -2.38
CA TYR A 175 7.30 -8.36 -2.24
C TYR A 175 7.85 -7.76 -0.94
N LEU A 176 7.71 -6.44 -0.83
CA LEU A 176 7.84 -5.67 0.42
C LEU A 176 6.48 -5.04 0.74
N SER A 177 5.96 -5.21 1.95
CA SER A 177 4.75 -4.53 2.43
C SER A 177 5.08 -3.68 3.64
N ILE A 178 4.74 -2.40 3.58
CA ILE A 178 4.87 -1.47 4.70
C ILE A 178 3.55 -0.79 4.98
N ASP A 179 3.28 -0.48 6.24
CA ASP A 179 2.23 0.47 6.59
C ASP A 179 2.82 1.84 6.94
N HIS A 180 2.03 2.88 6.72
CA HIS A 180 2.35 4.21 7.19
C HIS A 180 1.08 5.03 7.39
N TYR A 181 0.94 5.61 8.57
CA TYR A 181 -0.22 6.42 8.95
C TYR A 181 0.18 7.90 9.03
N ALA A 182 0.12 8.56 7.87
CA ALA A 182 0.70 9.89 7.66
C ALA A 182 0.07 10.97 8.54
N TYR A 183 -1.23 10.89 8.80
CA TYR A 183 -1.95 11.87 9.61
C TYR A 183 -1.84 11.61 11.13
N SER A 184 -1.19 10.53 11.49
CA SER A 184 -0.75 10.23 12.86
C SER A 184 0.77 10.43 13.04
N SER A 185 1.49 10.68 11.93
CA SER A 185 2.91 10.98 11.90
C SER A 185 3.18 12.30 11.14
N SER A 186 3.55 12.22 9.87
CA SER A 186 3.60 13.36 8.93
C SER A 186 3.71 12.88 7.48
N ILE A 187 3.28 13.72 6.54
CA ILE A 187 3.45 13.50 5.10
C ILE A 187 4.93 13.40 4.71
N ASP A 188 5.81 14.20 5.31
CA ASP A 188 7.24 14.14 5.03
C ASP A 188 7.86 12.79 5.45
N ARG A 189 7.39 12.19 6.55
CA ARG A 189 7.81 10.85 6.94
C ARG A 189 7.28 9.78 5.99
N LEU A 190 6.02 9.88 5.58
CA LEU A 190 5.48 8.99 4.54
C LEU A 190 6.34 9.03 3.28
N ILE A 191 6.66 10.23 2.79
CA ILE A 191 7.52 10.41 1.62
C ILE A 191 8.90 9.79 1.84
N SER A 192 9.50 9.97 3.03
CA SER A 192 10.80 9.38 3.37
C SER A 192 10.77 7.85 3.42
N ASP A 193 9.71 7.27 4.00
CA ASP A 193 9.55 5.82 4.08
C ASP A 193 9.31 5.20 2.71
N LEU A 194 8.45 5.81 1.89
CA LEU A 194 8.20 5.38 0.52
C LEU A 194 9.47 5.47 -0.35
N GLU A 195 10.27 6.53 -0.20
CA GLU A 195 11.55 6.69 -0.89
C GLU A 195 12.51 5.56 -0.53
N THR A 196 12.69 5.29 0.78
CA THR A 196 13.55 4.20 1.26
C THR A 196 13.05 2.84 0.76
N ALA A 197 11.75 2.57 0.91
CA ALA A 197 11.14 1.32 0.47
C ALA A 197 11.25 1.10 -1.04
N SER A 198 11.00 2.15 -1.84
CA SER A 198 11.10 2.12 -3.30
C SER A 198 12.52 1.80 -3.77
N VAL A 199 13.53 2.44 -3.19
CA VAL A 199 14.96 2.19 -3.50
C VAL A 199 15.33 0.75 -3.15
N VAL A 200 14.92 0.26 -1.98
CA VAL A 200 15.19 -1.12 -1.55
C VAL A 200 14.45 -2.12 -2.44
N CYS A 201 13.18 -1.88 -2.75
CA CYS A 201 12.39 -2.72 -3.67
C CYS A 201 13.05 -2.82 -5.05
N LYS A 202 13.48 -1.69 -5.62
CA LYS A 202 14.17 -1.66 -6.91
C LYS A 202 15.48 -2.45 -6.89
N ARG A 203 16.29 -2.28 -5.85
CA ARG A 203 17.56 -3.00 -5.66
C ARG A 203 17.37 -4.53 -5.63
N HIS A 204 16.28 -4.99 -5.05
CA HIS A 204 15.98 -6.42 -4.89
C HIS A 204 14.99 -6.97 -5.95
N GLY A 205 14.52 -6.13 -6.89
CA GLY A 205 13.55 -6.54 -7.92
C GLY A 205 12.20 -6.97 -7.34
N LYS A 206 11.72 -6.30 -6.29
CA LYS A 206 10.48 -6.64 -5.58
C LYS A 206 9.42 -5.55 -5.74
N PRO A 207 8.14 -5.90 -5.94
CA PRO A 207 7.04 -4.94 -5.88
C PRO A 207 6.83 -4.43 -4.46
N LEU A 208 6.35 -3.19 -4.36
CA LEU A 208 5.96 -2.54 -3.11
C LEU A 208 4.45 -2.66 -2.90
N MET A 209 4.05 -3.06 -1.71
CA MET A 209 2.69 -2.98 -1.17
C MET A 209 2.64 -1.92 -0.08
N THR A 210 1.54 -1.18 0.01
CA THR A 210 1.38 -0.14 1.04
C THR A 210 0.07 -0.30 1.78
N VAL A 211 0.11 -0.04 3.10
CA VAL A 211 -1.06 0.12 3.95
C VAL A 211 -1.11 1.57 4.41
N LEU A 212 -2.18 2.26 4.05
CA LEU A 212 -2.35 3.69 4.24
C LEU A 212 -3.48 3.98 5.22
N GLN A 213 -3.53 5.21 5.69
CA GLN A 213 -4.47 5.63 6.72
C GLN A 213 -5.84 6.00 6.10
N VAL A 214 -6.93 5.43 6.63
CA VAL A 214 -8.30 5.86 6.30
C VAL A 214 -9.07 6.32 7.54
N ASN A 215 -8.66 5.88 8.71
CA ASN A 215 -9.21 6.24 10.01
C ASN A 215 -8.39 7.35 10.69
N SER A 216 -8.73 7.73 11.92
CA SER A 216 -8.02 8.77 12.65
C SER A 216 -7.73 8.38 14.09
N ASN A 217 -6.57 8.81 14.61
CA ASN A 217 -6.26 8.76 16.05
C ASN A 217 -6.96 9.89 16.84
N ASP A 218 -7.52 10.87 16.14
CA ASP A 218 -8.37 11.92 16.69
C ASP A 218 -9.86 11.57 16.48
N SER A 219 -10.61 11.38 17.57
CA SER A 219 -12.03 11.00 17.51
C SER A 219 -12.93 12.06 16.89
N GLU A 220 -12.52 13.32 16.91
CA GLU A 220 -13.30 14.46 16.42
C GLU A 220 -13.02 14.77 14.95
N ARG A 221 -12.09 14.03 14.32
CA ARG A 221 -11.65 14.33 12.96
C ARG A 221 -11.76 13.12 12.03
N TYR A 222 -12.51 13.27 10.96
CA TYR A 222 -12.43 12.41 9.78
C TYR A 222 -11.38 12.93 8.80
N LEU A 223 -10.64 12.04 8.14
CA LEU A 223 -9.79 12.43 7.03
C LEU A 223 -10.64 12.91 5.86
N THR A 224 -10.10 13.86 5.11
CA THR A 224 -10.73 14.38 3.89
C THR A 224 -10.41 13.47 2.69
N ALA A 225 -11.21 13.57 1.62
CA ALA A 225 -10.90 12.86 0.37
C ALA A 225 -9.57 13.31 -0.25
N ASP A 226 -9.18 14.59 -0.07
CA ASP A 226 -7.89 15.10 -0.57
C ASP A 226 -6.71 14.51 0.22
N GLU A 227 -6.86 14.25 1.51
CA GLU A 227 -5.85 13.58 2.34
C GLU A 227 -5.66 12.12 1.93
N LEU A 228 -6.76 11.36 1.76
CA LEU A 228 -6.69 9.99 1.26
C LEU A 228 -6.08 9.94 -0.15
N ARG A 229 -6.45 10.90 -1.00
CA ARG A 229 -5.91 11.02 -2.35
C ARG A 229 -4.40 11.26 -2.32
N LEU A 230 -3.93 12.17 -1.46
CA LEU A 230 -2.51 12.48 -1.35
C LEU A 230 -1.68 11.25 -0.98
N GLU A 231 -2.06 10.50 0.07
CA GLU A 231 -1.35 9.28 0.46
C GLU A 231 -1.28 8.26 -0.69
N ALA A 232 -2.41 8.00 -1.33
CA ALA A 232 -2.49 7.00 -2.38
C ALA A 232 -1.62 7.35 -3.60
N TRP A 233 -1.66 8.61 -4.07
CA TRP A 233 -0.85 9.01 -5.22
C TRP A 233 0.63 9.16 -4.90
N LEU A 234 0.99 9.49 -3.66
CA LEU A 234 2.37 9.37 -3.21
C LEU A 234 2.85 7.92 -3.30
N ALA A 235 2.05 6.96 -2.82
CA ALA A 235 2.39 5.54 -2.94
C ALA A 235 2.57 5.10 -4.41
N LEU A 236 1.68 5.53 -5.33
CA LEU A 236 1.82 5.24 -6.75
C LEU A 236 3.09 5.89 -7.35
N ALA A 237 3.41 7.13 -6.98
CA ALA A 237 4.61 7.81 -7.47
C ALA A 237 5.91 7.11 -7.04
N TYR A 238 5.88 6.36 -5.94
CA TYR A 238 6.98 5.52 -5.47
C TYR A 238 6.87 4.04 -5.90
N GLY A 239 5.94 3.71 -6.81
CA GLY A 239 5.88 2.40 -7.44
C GLY A 239 5.05 1.36 -6.70
N ALA A 240 4.15 1.75 -5.79
CA ALA A 240 3.29 0.79 -5.10
C ALA A 240 2.37 0.03 -6.08
N ARG A 241 2.27 -1.29 -5.90
CA ARG A 241 1.39 -2.19 -6.68
C ARG A 241 0.11 -2.53 -5.94
N THR A 242 0.01 -2.16 -4.69
CA THR A 242 -1.17 -2.34 -3.86
C THR A 242 -1.28 -1.16 -2.92
N VAL A 243 -2.49 -0.61 -2.80
CA VAL A 243 -2.86 0.34 -1.76
C VAL A 243 -3.92 -0.30 -0.89
N SER A 244 -3.65 -0.44 0.39
CA SER A 244 -4.59 -1.00 1.36
C SER A 244 -4.93 0.04 2.42
N TRP A 245 -6.17 0.08 2.87
CA TRP A 245 -6.67 1.07 3.81
C TRP A 245 -6.89 0.48 5.20
N ALA A 246 -6.35 1.09 6.21
CA ALA A 246 -6.51 0.66 7.59
C ALA A 246 -7.29 1.72 8.40
N CYS A 247 -8.50 1.40 8.95
CA CYS A 247 -9.28 0.18 8.81
C CYS A 247 -10.66 0.47 8.20
N TYR A 248 -11.27 -0.53 7.53
CA TYR A 248 -12.64 -0.38 7.02
C TYR A 248 -13.67 -0.45 8.16
N SER A 249 -13.58 -1.44 9.01
CA SER A 249 -14.34 -1.54 10.26
C SER A 249 -13.44 -1.26 11.47
N PRO A 250 -14.00 -1.02 12.65
CA PRO A 250 -13.20 -0.80 13.84
C PRO A 250 -12.21 -1.91 14.13
N GLY A 251 -10.95 -1.61 14.06
CA GLY A 251 -9.80 -2.41 14.46
C GLY A 251 -9.00 -1.65 15.49
N TRP A 252 -8.44 -0.52 15.09
CA TRP A 252 -7.77 0.44 15.96
C TRP A 252 -8.16 1.86 15.55
N TRP A 253 -8.01 2.83 16.46
CA TRP A 253 -8.39 4.24 16.31
C TRP A 253 -9.89 4.49 16.06
N HIS A 254 -10.22 5.67 15.54
CA HIS A 254 -11.58 6.18 15.41
C HIS A 254 -11.92 6.46 13.94
N ASN A 255 -13.18 6.81 13.69
CA ASN A 255 -13.63 7.32 12.39
C ASN A 255 -13.31 6.39 11.21
N ASN A 256 -13.49 5.08 11.46
CA ASN A 256 -13.36 4.06 10.42
C ASN A 256 -14.48 4.21 9.37
N VAL A 257 -14.37 3.49 8.27
CA VAL A 257 -15.34 3.54 7.16
C VAL A 257 -16.72 3.03 7.56
N LEU A 258 -16.76 1.96 8.39
CA LEU A 258 -17.93 1.52 9.10
C LEU A 258 -17.78 1.76 10.60
N ASP A 259 -18.87 1.98 11.30
CA ASP A 259 -18.89 1.97 12.75
C ASP A 259 -18.92 0.54 13.33
N LYS A 260 -18.93 0.40 14.65
CA LYS A 260 -18.97 -0.92 15.32
C LYS A 260 -20.26 -1.70 15.09
N TYR A 261 -21.30 -1.07 14.57
CA TYR A 261 -22.59 -1.69 14.25
C TYR A 261 -22.68 -2.10 12.77
N GLY A 262 -21.67 -1.79 11.96
CA GLY A 262 -21.66 -2.01 10.53
C GLY A 262 -22.24 -0.83 9.71
N THR A 263 -22.64 0.27 10.37
CA THR A 263 -23.22 1.42 9.67
C THR A 263 -22.14 2.23 8.98
N LYS A 264 -22.39 2.66 7.74
CA LYS A 264 -21.50 3.55 7.01
C LYS A 264 -21.36 4.90 7.71
N THR A 265 -20.12 5.32 7.91
CA THR A 265 -19.78 6.67 8.36
C THR A 265 -19.61 7.60 7.14
N GLU A 266 -19.35 8.89 7.37
CA GLU A 266 -19.03 9.81 6.28
C GLU A 266 -17.74 9.41 5.52
N GLN A 267 -16.89 8.58 6.11
CA GLN A 267 -15.65 8.12 5.49
C GLN A 267 -15.89 7.16 4.31
N TYR A 268 -17.05 6.48 4.28
CA TYR A 268 -17.40 5.56 3.19
C TYR A 268 -17.44 6.26 1.82
N GLU A 269 -18.16 7.36 1.71
CA GLU A 269 -18.30 8.08 0.42
C GLU A 269 -16.98 8.74 -0.03
N LYS A 270 -16.17 9.19 0.93
CA LYS A 270 -14.83 9.73 0.65
C LYS A 270 -13.92 8.64 0.09
N LEU A 271 -13.85 7.50 0.76
CA LEU A 271 -13.05 6.35 0.32
C LEU A 271 -13.52 5.81 -1.03
N LYS A 272 -14.83 5.63 -1.21
CA LYS A 272 -15.43 5.18 -2.48
C LYS A 272 -15.06 6.10 -3.64
N THR A 273 -15.04 7.41 -3.40
CA THR A 273 -14.63 8.38 -4.41
C THR A 273 -13.16 8.21 -4.78
N VAL A 274 -12.26 8.16 -3.79
CA VAL A 274 -10.82 8.02 -4.02
C VAL A 274 -10.48 6.67 -4.68
N ASN A 275 -11.11 5.59 -4.24
CA ASN A 275 -10.87 4.27 -4.85
C ASN A 275 -11.35 4.21 -6.31
N ARG A 276 -12.48 4.85 -6.65
CA ARG A 276 -12.92 4.95 -8.05
C ARG A 276 -11.91 5.71 -8.92
N GLU A 277 -11.34 6.80 -8.39
CA GLU A 277 -10.29 7.55 -9.06
C GLU A 277 -9.02 6.70 -9.23
N LEU A 278 -8.60 5.99 -8.18
CA LEU A 278 -7.47 5.05 -8.24
C LEU A 278 -7.68 3.98 -9.31
N ARG A 279 -8.86 3.36 -9.38
CA ARG A 279 -9.18 2.36 -10.40
C ARG A 279 -9.01 2.92 -11.81
N ALA A 280 -9.52 4.13 -12.06
CA ALA A 280 -9.37 4.78 -13.35
C ALA A 280 -7.90 5.07 -13.72
N PHE A 281 -7.08 5.49 -12.75
CA PHE A 281 -5.64 5.73 -12.98
C PHE A 281 -4.85 4.44 -13.18
N THR A 282 -5.18 3.40 -12.46
CA THR A 282 -4.42 2.15 -12.46
C THR A 282 -4.70 1.27 -13.67
N GLU A 283 -5.69 1.60 -14.51
CA GLU A 283 -5.87 0.98 -15.83
C GLU A 283 -4.63 1.16 -16.71
N GLU A 284 -4.05 2.36 -16.75
CA GLU A 284 -2.81 2.62 -17.48
C GLU A 284 -1.59 2.28 -16.62
N TYR A 285 -1.58 2.67 -15.34
CA TYR A 285 -0.45 2.52 -14.42
C TYR A 285 0.09 1.09 -14.34
N GLN A 286 -0.77 0.08 -14.35
CA GLN A 286 -0.33 -1.32 -14.22
C GLN A 286 0.55 -1.81 -15.37
N GLY A 287 0.52 -1.14 -16.53
CA GLY A 287 1.41 -1.39 -17.68
C GLY A 287 2.83 -0.84 -17.52
N TYR A 288 3.12 -0.17 -16.41
CA TYR A 288 4.40 0.49 -16.17
C TYR A 288 5.11 -0.08 -14.93
N THR A 289 6.43 0.09 -14.92
CA THR A 289 7.31 -0.22 -13.79
C THR A 289 7.95 1.07 -13.30
N HIS A 290 8.09 1.23 -11.99
CA HIS A 290 8.72 2.40 -11.39
C HIS A 290 10.22 2.46 -11.72
N ALA A 291 10.65 3.59 -12.26
CA ALA A 291 12.04 3.86 -12.62
C ALA A 291 12.75 4.73 -11.58
N LEU A 292 12.17 5.87 -11.24
CA LEU A 292 12.80 6.87 -10.37
C LEU A 292 11.72 7.79 -9.76
N THR A 293 12.01 8.41 -8.62
CA THR A 293 11.16 9.43 -8.02
C THR A 293 11.96 10.67 -7.66
N HIS A 294 11.37 11.84 -7.87
CA HIS A 294 11.95 13.13 -7.55
C HIS A 294 11.04 13.93 -6.63
N ARG A 295 11.62 14.73 -5.77
CA ARG A 295 10.95 15.80 -5.04
C ARG A 295 11.20 17.11 -5.78
N LEU A 296 10.15 17.72 -6.30
CA LEU A 296 10.21 18.98 -7.03
C LEU A 296 9.75 20.10 -6.13
N ALA A 297 10.62 21.09 -5.88
CA ALA A 297 10.23 22.29 -5.17
C ALA A 297 9.44 23.23 -6.08
N LYS A 298 8.63 24.10 -5.50
CA LYS A 298 7.85 25.12 -6.21
C LYS A 298 8.77 26.03 -7.02
N GLY A 299 8.53 26.10 -8.31
CA GLY A 299 9.27 26.96 -9.25
C GLY A 299 10.52 26.32 -9.84
N ASP A 300 10.89 25.11 -9.44
CA ASP A 300 12.00 24.38 -10.01
C ASP A 300 11.62 23.72 -11.35
N GLU A 301 12.63 23.41 -12.14
CA GLU A 301 12.55 22.60 -13.36
C GLU A 301 13.18 21.24 -13.13
N LEU A 302 12.56 20.20 -13.69
CA LEU A 302 13.03 18.83 -13.63
C LEU A 302 13.14 18.26 -15.04
N SER A 303 14.30 17.74 -15.41
CA SER A 303 14.46 16.95 -16.64
C SER A 303 14.01 15.51 -16.37
N THR A 304 13.04 15.03 -17.12
CA THR A 304 12.44 13.70 -17.00
C THR A 304 12.59 12.92 -18.31
N ALA A 305 12.19 11.65 -18.29
CA ALA A 305 12.14 10.82 -19.49
C ALA A 305 11.20 11.38 -20.57
N LEU A 306 10.09 12.05 -20.19
CA LEU A 306 9.15 12.67 -21.14
C LEU A 306 9.53 14.07 -21.59
N GLY A 307 10.43 14.76 -20.88
CA GLY A 307 10.81 16.12 -21.18
C GLY A 307 11.08 16.97 -19.95
N THR A 308 11.18 18.28 -20.13
CA THR A 308 11.38 19.20 -19.01
C THR A 308 10.05 19.56 -18.38
N LEU A 309 9.94 19.29 -17.08
CA LEU A 309 8.76 19.58 -16.25
C LEU A 309 9.04 20.80 -15.37
N TYR A 310 8.08 21.71 -15.29
CA TYR A 310 8.01 22.81 -14.33
C TYR A 310 6.68 22.77 -13.60
N ALA A 311 6.69 22.98 -12.29
CA ALA A 311 5.50 23.12 -11.48
C ALA A 311 5.56 24.34 -10.58
N ASP A 312 4.44 25.07 -10.43
CA ASP A 312 4.30 26.19 -9.48
C ASP A 312 3.87 25.75 -8.07
N CYS A 313 3.96 24.44 -7.81
CA CYS A 313 3.71 23.83 -6.51
C CYS A 313 4.83 22.86 -6.14
N THR A 314 4.91 22.49 -4.87
CA THR A 314 5.74 21.36 -4.43
C THR A 314 5.06 20.05 -4.82
N ALA A 315 5.81 19.12 -5.41
CA ALA A 315 5.27 17.85 -5.88
C ALA A 315 6.27 16.70 -5.76
N VAL A 316 5.76 15.49 -5.66
CA VAL A 316 6.51 14.26 -5.88
C VAL A 316 6.24 13.79 -7.31
N ILE A 317 7.30 13.49 -8.05
CA ILE A 317 7.25 13.07 -9.45
C ILE A 317 7.80 11.65 -9.55
N GLY A 318 6.93 10.68 -9.86
CA GLY A 318 7.33 9.30 -10.17
C GLY A 318 7.55 9.14 -11.67
N GLU A 319 8.74 8.73 -12.08
CA GLU A 319 9.04 8.30 -13.45
C GLU A 319 8.79 6.80 -13.58
N LEU A 320 8.11 6.42 -14.65
CA LEU A 320 7.69 5.06 -14.93
C LEU A 320 8.10 4.67 -16.34
N GLU A 321 8.44 3.39 -16.53
CA GLU A 321 8.81 2.78 -17.80
C GLU A 321 7.90 1.60 -18.13
N GLY A 322 7.46 1.48 -19.38
CA GLY A 322 6.62 0.39 -19.84
C GLY A 322 6.82 0.08 -21.32
N GLU A 323 6.18 -0.98 -21.82
CA GLU A 323 6.26 -1.34 -23.26
C GLU A 323 5.69 -0.23 -24.17
N ALA A 324 4.70 0.52 -23.69
CA ALA A 324 4.10 1.66 -24.39
C ALA A 324 4.96 2.92 -24.36
N GLY A 325 6.09 2.94 -23.66
CA GLY A 325 6.98 4.08 -23.49
C GLY A 325 7.12 4.51 -22.05
N ASN A 326 7.36 5.81 -21.82
CA ASN A 326 7.57 6.38 -20.49
C ASN A 326 6.29 7.05 -19.96
N ALA A 327 6.20 7.19 -18.65
CA ALA A 327 5.13 7.91 -18.00
C ALA A 327 5.61 8.67 -16.75
N LEU A 328 4.80 9.65 -16.32
CA LEU A 328 5.03 10.41 -15.10
C LEU A 328 3.77 10.41 -14.23
N ILE A 329 3.93 10.15 -12.95
CA ILE A 329 2.95 10.51 -11.92
C ILE A 329 3.39 11.82 -11.28
N ILE A 330 2.50 12.80 -11.22
CA ILE A 330 2.72 14.07 -10.55
C ILE A 330 1.75 14.14 -9.38
N ALA A 331 2.27 14.06 -8.17
CA ALA A 331 1.52 14.14 -6.93
C ALA A 331 1.85 15.47 -6.22
N PRO A 332 1.03 16.52 -6.35
CA PRO A 332 1.19 17.75 -5.58
C PRO A 332 1.10 17.44 -4.08
N THR A 333 2.02 17.97 -3.29
CA THR A 333 2.02 17.75 -1.83
C THR A 333 1.14 18.72 -1.08
N ASP A 334 0.67 19.79 -1.75
CA ASP A 334 -0.36 20.72 -1.26
C ASP A 334 -1.58 20.68 -2.19
N MET A 335 -2.69 20.14 -1.70
CA MET A 335 -3.94 19.98 -2.43
C MET A 335 -4.88 21.20 -2.27
N SER A 336 -4.46 22.29 -1.60
CA SER A 336 -5.33 23.39 -1.19
C SER A 336 -5.64 24.41 -2.28
N GLY A 337 -4.89 24.44 -3.38
CA GLY A 337 -4.98 25.49 -4.40
C GLY A 337 -5.06 24.99 -5.83
N ASP A 338 -5.00 25.92 -6.77
CA ASP A 338 -4.78 25.62 -8.18
C ASP A 338 -3.29 25.46 -8.44
N ILE A 339 -2.93 24.59 -9.38
CA ILE A 339 -1.56 24.36 -9.81
C ILE A 339 -1.41 24.67 -11.29
N ALA A 340 -0.22 25.14 -11.68
CA ALA A 340 0.20 25.21 -13.06
C ALA A 340 1.40 24.27 -13.26
N ILE A 341 1.24 23.35 -14.20
CA ILE A 341 2.27 22.41 -14.61
C ILE A 341 2.57 22.65 -16.09
N LYS A 342 3.83 22.86 -16.41
CA LYS A 342 4.31 23.02 -17.76
C LYS A 342 5.21 21.86 -18.09
N ILE A 343 4.95 21.20 -19.22
CA ILE A 343 5.82 20.16 -19.76
C ILE A 343 6.28 20.56 -21.15
N ALA A 344 7.59 20.53 -21.37
CA ALA A 344 8.22 20.68 -22.67
C ALA A 344 8.70 19.29 -23.11
N PRO A 345 7.95 18.57 -23.97
CA PRO A 345 8.31 17.23 -24.42
C PRO A 345 9.72 17.18 -25.05
N LYS A 346 10.44 16.09 -24.82
CA LYS A 346 11.80 15.88 -25.31
C LYS A 346 11.84 15.67 -26.83
N ASP A 347 10.79 15.00 -27.34
CA ASP A 347 10.63 14.65 -28.74
C ASP A 347 9.26 15.12 -29.26
N GLU A 348 9.00 15.02 -30.56
CA GLU A 348 7.70 15.37 -31.15
C GLU A 348 6.58 14.36 -30.85
N LYS A 349 6.72 13.55 -29.79
CA LYS A 349 5.71 12.58 -29.36
C LYS A 349 4.45 13.27 -28.84
N THR A 350 3.33 12.64 -29.07
CA THR A 350 2.06 13.06 -28.46
C THR A 350 2.00 12.52 -27.03
N LEU A 351 1.75 13.39 -26.08
CA LEU A 351 1.54 13.01 -24.69
C LEU A 351 0.05 12.98 -24.38
N LEU A 352 -0.36 11.97 -23.63
CA LEU A 352 -1.67 11.86 -23.02
C LEU A 352 -1.59 12.20 -21.54
N MET A 353 -2.66 12.75 -21.02
CA MET A 353 -2.78 13.09 -19.61
C MET A 353 -4.07 12.50 -19.05
N ARG A 354 -3.95 11.59 -18.08
CA ARG A 354 -5.09 11.18 -17.26
C ARG A 354 -5.21 12.08 -16.04
N THR A 355 -6.43 12.52 -15.80
CA THR A 355 -6.84 13.27 -14.61
C THR A 355 -8.03 12.55 -13.98
N LEU A 356 -8.53 13.07 -12.86
CA LEU A 356 -9.75 12.56 -12.23
C LEU A 356 -10.99 12.64 -13.15
N SER A 357 -10.96 13.51 -14.17
CA SER A 357 -12.06 13.70 -15.12
C SER A 357 -11.95 12.89 -16.41
N GLY A 358 -10.84 12.21 -16.66
CA GLY A 358 -10.63 11.40 -17.88
C GLY A 358 -9.26 11.61 -18.52
N VAL A 359 -9.10 11.12 -19.76
CA VAL A 359 -7.88 11.24 -20.55
C VAL A 359 -8.01 12.40 -21.53
N GLU A 360 -6.97 13.22 -21.60
CA GLU A 360 -6.86 14.37 -22.50
C GLU A 360 -5.56 14.24 -23.32
N THR A 361 -5.61 14.62 -24.59
CA THR A 361 -4.42 14.75 -25.43
C THR A 361 -3.75 16.09 -25.16
N LEU A 362 -2.48 16.08 -24.81
CA LEU A 362 -1.72 17.32 -24.64
C LEU A 362 -1.31 17.89 -26.01
N ALA A 363 -1.35 19.22 -26.13
CA ALA A 363 -0.90 19.89 -27.33
C ALA A 363 0.59 19.60 -27.61
N LYS A 364 0.96 19.52 -28.88
CA LYS A 364 2.39 19.39 -29.25
C LYS A 364 3.18 20.59 -28.77
N GLY A 365 4.39 20.32 -28.31
CA GLY A 365 5.30 21.35 -27.77
C GLY A 365 5.10 21.58 -26.28
N VAL A 366 5.13 22.84 -25.84
CA VAL A 366 5.00 23.20 -24.43
C VAL A 366 3.55 23.19 -24.02
N SER A 367 3.19 22.32 -23.08
CA SER A 367 1.84 22.24 -22.50
C SER A 367 1.83 22.88 -21.11
N VAL A 368 0.83 23.70 -20.84
CA VAL A 368 0.59 24.29 -19.53
C VAL A 368 -0.74 23.76 -19.00
N ILE A 369 -0.66 23.02 -17.93
CA ILE A 369 -1.82 22.43 -17.27
C ILE A 369 -2.13 23.30 -16.05
N ARG A 370 -3.37 23.78 -15.97
CA ARG A 370 -3.86 24.52 -14.80
C ARG A 370 -5.07 23.78 -14.28
N LYS A 371 -4.94 23.21 -13.11
CA LYS A 371 -6.02 22.46 -12.47
C LYS A 371 -5.99 22.74 -10.98
N LYS A 372 -7.14 22.60 -10.33
CA LYS A 372 -7.14 22.45 -8.88
C LYS A 372 -6.10 21.38 -8.52
N ALA A 373 -5.34 21.58 -7.45
CA ALA A 373 -4.31 20.66 -7.03
C ALA A 373 -4.88 19.24 -6.92
N GLN A 374 -4.46 18.40 -7.84
CA GLN A 374 -4.89 16.99 -7.94
C GLN A 374 -3.78 16.20 -8.62
N PRO A 375 -3.71 14.89 -8.41
CA PRO A 375 -2.75 14.04 -9.08
C PRO A 375 -2.96 14.01 -10.59
N ILE A 376 -1.88 13.86 -11.33
CA ILE A 376 -1.87 13.82 -12.79
C ILE A 376 -0.97 12.66 -13.22
N PHE A 377 -1.39 11.93 -14.26
CA PHE A 377 -0.61 10.91 -14.92
C PHE A 377 -0.39 11.33 -16.38
N ILE A 378 0.87 11.50 -16.79
CA ILE A 378 1.25 11.84 -18.15
C ILE A 378 1.98 10.67 -18.75
N PHE A 379 1.63 10.25 -19.96
CA PHE A 379 2.22 9.10 -20.62
C PHE A 379 2.31 9.30 -22.14
N GLU A 380 3.17 8.54 -22.78
CA GLU A 380 3.32 8.51 -24.24
C GLU A 380 2.09 7.80 -24.86
N ASN A 381 1.68 8.30 -26.05
CA ASN A 381 0.57 7.70 -26.83
C ASN A 381 1.10 6.63 -27.77
#